data_0220ab006905f0c5e94c87e476336ab5
#
_entry.id   0220ab006905f0c5e94c87e476336ab5
#
_cell.length_a   1.000
_cell.length_b   1.000
_cell.length_c   1.000
_cell.angle_alpha   90.00
_cell.angle_beta   90.00
_cell.angle_gamma   90.00
#
_symmetry.space_group_name_H-M   'P 1'
#
loop_
_entity.id
_entity.type
_entity.pdbx_description
1 polymer ?
#
loop_
_entity_poly.entity_id
_entity_poly.type
_entity_poly.pdbx_seq_one_letter_code
_entity_poly.pdbx_strand_id
1 'polypeptide(L)'
;NGFVQTFERLGLPVPSDQKIRTFMGPPLEVTFKEEISEEGADQAVKIYRDYYETKGQLEAHLYDGIKEVLEYLSQDPNKKIFITTSKNEPIALEMCKHLGITEYFDGIYGSTPTAFHKADVLQRAITENQAPKDQSVIVGDTKFDLIGGKTVGIKTIAVTWGFGKNE
;
A
#
# COMPACT_ATOMS: atom_id res chain seq x y z
N ASN A 1 13.52 3.23 -3.45
CA ASN A 1 14.18 4.39 -4.09
C ASN A 1 13.86 5.73 -3.40
N GLY A 2 12.63 6.01 -2.92
CA GLY A 2 12.29 7.27 -2.26
C GLY A 2 13.19 7.63 -1.08
N PHE A 3 13.48 6.67 -0.19
CA PHE A 3 14.42 6.90 0.91
C PHE A 3 15.83 7.20 0.41
N VAL A 4 16.36 6.41 -0.52
CA VAL A 4 17.69 6.65 -1.12
C VAL A 4 17.79 8.06 -1.66
N GLN A 5 16.82 8.47 -2.50
CA GLN A 5 16.76 9.82 -3.08
C GLN A 5 16.66 10.92 -2.02
N THR A 6 15.98 10.67 -0.91
CA THR A 6 15.89 11.64 0.18
C THR A 6 17.25 11.87 0.85
N PHE A 7 17.93 10.78 1.23
CA PHE A 7 19.25 10.88 1.84
C PHE A 7 20.28 11.52 0.91
N GLU A 8 20.29 11.13 -0.37
CA GLU A 8 21.18 11.73 -1.40
C GLU A 8 20.96 13.25 -1.55
N ARG A 9 19.70 13.69 -1.63
CA ARG A 9 19.36 15.12 -1.78
C ARG A 9 19.68 15.94 -0.54
N LEU A 10 19.67 15.31 0.64
CA LEU A 10 20.09 15.95 1.88
C LEU A 10 21.62 15.91 2.08
N GLY A 11 22.37 15.26 1.18
CA GLY A 11 23.81 15.08 1.33
C GLY A 11 24.20 14.19 2.50
N LEU A 12 23.30 13.30 2.93
CA LEU A 12 23.51 12.37 4.03
C LEU A 12 23.91 10.98 3.51
N PRO A 13 24.66 10.20 4.30
CA PRO A 13 24.97 8.82 3.95
C PRO A 13 23.69 8.00 3.73
N VAL A 14 23.61 7.32 2.59
CA VAL A 14 22.45 6.46 2.28
C VAL A 14 22.51 5.21 3.15
N PRO A 15 21.47 4.89 3.92
CA PRO A 15 21.41 3.66 4.70
C PRO A 15 21.44 2.41 3.82
N SER A 16 21.90 1.29 4.39
CA SER A 16 21.89 0.00 3.66
C SER A 16 20.46 -0.43 3.29
N ASP A 17 20.33 -1.26 2.25
CA ASP A 17 19.04 -1.81 1.81
C ASP A 17 18.32 -2.54 2.96
N GLN A 18 19.05 -3.25 3.81
CA GLN A 18 18.50 -3.93 4.97
C GLN A 18 17.90 -2.93 5.97
N LYS A 19 18.56 -1.80 6.20
CA LYS A 19 18.07 -0.74 7.07
C LYS A 19 16.85 -0.04 6.45
N ILE A 20 16.89 0.28 5.15
CA ILE A 20 15.77 0.90 4.43
C ILE A 20 14.51 0.02 4.48
N ARG A 21 14.64 -1.29 4.45
CA ARG A 21 13.49 -2.21 4.61
C ARG A 21 12.79 -2.06 5.96
N THR A 22 13.49 -1.65 7.02
CA THR A 22 12.88 -1.39 8.33
C THR A 22 12.05 -0.11 8.38
N PHE A 23 12.21 0.78 7.39
CA PHE A 23 11.45 2.03 7.27
C PHE A 23 10.04 1.80 6.69
N MET A 24 9.77 0.60 6.18
CA MET A 24 8.46 0.24 5.65
C MET A 24 7.51 -0.11 6.81
N GLY A 25 6.44 0.67 6.95
CA GLY A 25 5.39 0.48 7.95
C GLY A 25 5.19 1.66 8.89
N PRO A 26 6.22 2.20 9.57
CA PRO A 26 6.08 3.42 10.36
C PRO A 26 5.73 4.65 9.50
N PRO A 27 5.10 5.69 10.09
CA PRO A 27 4.93 6.98 9.43
C PRO A 27 6.28 7.59 9.04
N LEU A 28 6.33 8.27 7.89
CA LEU A 28 7.57 8.90 7.38
C LEU A 28 8.17 9.88 8.39
N GLU A 29 7.32 10.64 9.05
CA GLU A 29 7.71 11.62 10.06
C GLU A 29 8.45 10.96 11.22
N VAL A 30 8.00 9.82 11.68
CA VAL A 30 8.64 9.04 12.74
C VAL A 30 9.97 8.51 12.25
N THR A 31 9.99 7.86 11.08
CA THR A 31 11.21 7.29 10.50
C THR A 31 12.29 8.36 10.31
N PHE A 32 11.98 9.51 9.73
CA PHE A 32 12.99 10.54 9.48
C PHE A 32 13.45 11.25 10.75
N LYS A 33 12.60 11.38 11.77
CA LYS A 33 13.01 11.88 13.09
C LYS A 33 14.05 10.96 13.74
N GLU A 34 13.84 9.65 13.67
CA GLU A 34 14.74 8.65 14.24
C GLU A 34 16.07 8.55 13.47
N GLU A 35 16.03 8.67 12.13
CA GLU A 35 17.20 8.41 11.28
C GLU A 35 18.02 9.66 10.95
N ILE A 36 17.45 10.86 11.02
CA ILE A 36 18.13 12.11 10.69
C ILE A 36 18.19 13.01 11.93
N SER A 37 17.08 13.67 12.26
CA SER A 37 16.88 14.50 13.45
C SER A 37 15.45 15.06 13.43
N GLU A 38 15.02 15.63 14.55
CA GLU A 38 13.72 16.30 14.61
C GLU A 38 13.63 17.50 13.67
N GLU A 39 14.72 18.28 13.57
CA GLU A 39 14.79 19.47 12.72
C GLU A 39 14.85 19.15 11.22
N GLY A 40 15.50 18.04 10.84
CA GLY A 40 15.64 17.62 9.44
C GLY A 40 14.46 16.81 8.89
N ALA A 41 13.62 16.28 9.78
CA ALA A 41 12.56 15.35 9.40
C ALA A 41 11.54 15.98 8.45
N ASP A 42 11.10 17.20 8.69
CA ASP A 42 10.09 17.88 7.85
C ASP A 42 10.61 18.08 6.41
N GLN A 43 11.87 18.47 6.27
CA GLN A 43 12.50 18.62 4.97
C GLN A 43 12.63 17.25 4.27
N ALA A 44 13.03 16.22 5.01
CA ALA A 44 13.14 14.86 4.48
C ALA A 44 11.79 14.32 4.01
N VAL A 45 10.73 14.50 4.79
CA VAL A 45 9.36 14.13 4.42
C VAL A 45 8.93 14.83 3.14
N LYS A 46 9.21 16.14 3.01
CA LYS A 46 8.88 16.90 1.80
C LYS A 46 9.61 16.35 0.58
N ILE A 47 10.92 16.14 0.67
CA ILE A 47 11.74 15.58 -0.43
C ILE A 47 11.23 14.19 -0.83
N TYR A 48 10.91 13.34 0.16
CA TYR A 48 10.38 12.01 -0.10
C TYR A 48 9.05 12.06 -0.85
N ARG A 49 8.12 12.92 -0.39
CA ARG A 49 6.80 13.06 -1.01
C ARG A 49 6.91 13.59 -2.44
N ASP A 50 7.70 14.65 -2.64
CA ASP A 50 7.94 15.22 -3.98
C ASP A 50 8.49 14.17 -4.97
N TYR A 51 9.45 13.34 -4.50
CA TYR A 51 9.98 12.25 -5.33
C TYR A 51 8.92 11.18 -5.58
N TYR A 52 8.21 10.78 -4.54
CA TYR A 52 7.22 9.71 -4.62
C TYR A 52 6.06 10.07 -5.54
N GLU A 53 5.56 11.30 -5.47
CA GLU A 53 4.47 11.81 -6.30
C GLU A 53 4.87 11.94 -7.79
N THR A 54 6.14 12.25 -8.06
CA THR A 54 6.60 12.50 -9.44
C THR A 54 7.18 11.26 -10.12
N LYS A 55 7.83 10.37 -9.38
CA LYS A 55 8.57 9.23 -9.93
C LYS A 55 8.35 7.92 -9.17
N GLY A 56 8.44 7.96 -7.84
CA GLY A 56 8.49 6.76 -7.02
C GLY A 56 7.24 5.88 -7.12
N GLN A 57 6.08 6.47 -7.35
CA GLN A 57 4.84 5.73 -7.58
C GLN A 57 4.86 4.91 -8.89
N LEU A 58 5.67 5.32 -9.88
CA LEU A 58 5.79 4.66 -11.18
C LEU A 58 6.89 3.57 -11.20
N GLU A 59 7.66 3.43 -10.12
CA GLU A 59 8.71 2.41 -9.97
C GLU A 59 8.19 1.07 -9.41
N ALA A 60 6.88 0.95 -9.24
CA ALA A 60 6.25 -0.28 -8.78
C ALA A 60 6.19 -1.32 -9.91
N HIS A 61 6.36 -2.59 -9.53
CA HIS A 61 6.20 -3.73 -10.42
C HIS A 61 5.26 -4.74 -9.77
N LEU A 62 4.53 -5.47 -10.61
CA LEU A 62 3.75 -6.61 -10.14
C LEU A 62 4.68 -7.76 -9.74
N TYR A 63 4.31 -8.50 -8.72
CA TYR A 63 4.91 -9.80 -8.47
C TYR A 63 4.54 -10.78 -9.58
N ASP A 64 5.43 -11.74 -9.86
CA ASP A 64 5.19 -12.75 -10.86
C ASP A 64 3.89 -13.51 -10.59
N GLY A 65 3.10 -13.75 -11.64
CA GLY A 65 1.83 -14.46 -11.57
C GLY A 65 0.62 -13.63 -11.11
N ILE A 66 0.81 -12.40 -10.64
CA ILE A 66 -0.32 -11.56 -10.18
C ILE A 66 -1.26 -11.20 -11.32
N LYS A 67 -0.73 -10.88 -12.49
CA LYS A 67 -1.56 -10.52 -13.64
C LYS A 67 -2.44 -11.68 -14.08
N GLU A 68 -1.87 -12.86 -14.17
CA GLU A 68 -2.56 -14.10 -14.52
C GLU A 68 -3.69 -14.44 -13.51
N VAL A 69 -3.43 -14.21 -12.21
CA VAL A 69 -4.45 -14.38 -11.17
C VAL A 69 -5.60 -13.39 -11.34
N LEU A 70 -5.29 -12.12 -11.61
CA LEU A 70 -6.30 -11.09 -11.84
C LEU A 70 -7.14 -11.40 -13.09
N GLU A 71 -6.49 -11.77 -14.19
CA GLU A 71 -7.17 -12.23 -15.41
C GLU A 71 -8.10 -13.40 -15.14
N TYR A 72 -7.63 -14.41 -14.42
CA TYR A 72 -8.45 -15.60 -14.08
C TYR A 72 -9.66 -15.21 -13.21
N LEU A 73 -9.46 -14.38 -12.19
CA LEU A 73 -10.54 -13.99 -11.27
C LEU A 73 -11.57 -13.09 -11.95
N SER A 74 -11.14 -12.19 -12.84
CA SER A 74 -12.04 -11.25 -13.55
C SER A 74 -12.96 -11.93 -14.58
N GLN A 75 -12.64 -13.16 -14.98
CA GLN A 75 -13.50 -13.95 -15.89
C GLN A 75 -14.74 -14.53 -15.20
N ASP A 76 -14.78 -14.58 -13.88
CA ASP A 76 -15.95 -15.09 -13.14
C ASP A 76 -16.91 -13.93 -12.79
N PRO A 77 -18.09 -13.85 -13.44
CA PRO A 77 -19.03 -12.76 -13.23
C PRO A 77 -19.64 -12.72 -11.82
N ASN A 78 -19.46 -13.79 -11.03
CA ASN A 78 -19.93 -13.84 -9.65
C ASN A 78 -18.89 -13.33 -8.66
N LYS A 79 -17.69 -12.97 -9.12
CA LYS A 79 -16.62 -12.42 -8.28
C LYS A 79 -16.50 -10.93 -8.52
N LYS A 80 -16.23 -10.22 -7.43
CA LYS A 80 -15.87 -8.82 -7.42
C LYS A 80 -14.48 -8.66 -6.84
N ILE A 81 -13.65 -7.88 -7.53
CA ILE A 81 -12.24 -7.70 -7.16
C ILE A 81 -12.00 -6.24 -6.79
N PHE A 82 -11.46 -6.01 -5.61
CA PHE A 82 -11.19 -4.66 -5.11
C PHE A 82 -9.75 -4.52 -4.65
N ILE A 83 -9.18 -3.33 -4.85
CA ILE A 83 -7.99 -2.91 -4.12
C ILE A 83 -8.42 -2.12 -2.89
N THR A 84 -7.82 -2.46 -1.74
CA THR A 84 -7.91 -1.66 -0.51
C THR A 84 -6.51 -1.40 0.01
N THR A 85 -6.10 -0.14 0.06
CA THR A 85 -4.72 0.24 0.42
C THR A 85 -4.69 1.44 1.36
N SER A 86 -3.69 1.49 2.25
CA SER A 86 -3.41 2.68 3.06
C SER A 86 -2.74 3.80 2.25
N LYS A 87 -2.38 3.55 1.00
CA LYS A 87 -1.92 4.56 0.06
C LYS A 87 -3.05 5.54 -0.26
N ASN A 88 -2.71 6.82 -0.45
CA ASN A 88 -3.69 7.83 -0.89
C ASN A 88 -4.41 7.38 -2.17
N GLU A 89 -5.72 7.54 -2.22
CA GLU A 89 -6.57 6.98 -3.29
C GLU A 89 -6.20 7.47 -4.70
N PRO A 90 -6.02 8.76 -4.97
CA PRO A 90 -5.52 9.23 -6.26
C PRO A 90 -4.21 8.58 -6.69
N ILE A 91 -3.27 8.41 -5.77
CA ILE A 91 -1.99 7.75 -6.05
C ILE A 91 -2.18 6.27 -6.37
N ALA A 92 -3.06 5.58 -5.63
CA ALA A 92 -3.38 4.18 -5.90
C ALA A 92 -3.98 3.98 -7.30
N LEU A 93 -4.89 4.87 -7.70
CA LEU A 93 -5.49 4.87 -9.04
C LEU A 93 -4.44 5.05 -10.14
N GLU A 94 -3.54 6.04 -10.00
CA GLU A 94 -2.47 6.26 -10.98
C GLU A 94 -1.50 5.08 -11.07
N MET A 95 -1.16 4.46 -9.95
CA MET A 95 -0.33 3.25 -9.94
C MET A 95 -1.00 2.09 -10.68
N CYS A 96 -2.28 1.85 -10.46
CA CYS A 96 -3.01 0.78 -11.16
C CYS A 96 -3.09 1.02 -12.67
N LYS A 97 -3.26 2.27 -13.11
CA LYS A 97 -3.18 2.65 -14.52
C LYS A 97 -1.79 2.38 -15.10
N HIS A 98 -0.75 2.83 -14.40
CA HIS A 98 0.64 2.62 -14.83
C HIS A 98 1.00 1.14 -14.95
N LEU A 99 0.52 0.31 -14.01
CA LEU A 99 0.72 -1.14 -14.02
C LEU A 99 -0.18 -1.87 -15.03
N GLY A 100 -1.14 -1.20 -15.67
CA GLY A 100 -2.05 -1.80 -16.64
C GLY A 100 -2.96 -2.86 -16.03
N ILE A 101 -3.47 -2.61 -14.81
CA ILE A 101 -4.31 -3.58 -14.08
C ILE A 101 -5.67 -3.00 -13.66
N THR A 102 -5.97 -1.76 -13.99
CA THR A 102 -7.20 -1.08 -13.54
C THR A 102 -8.46 -1.82 -14.00
N GLU A 103 -8.44 -2.41 -15.18
CA GLU A 103 -9.57 -3.11 -15.79
C GLU A 103 -9.99 -4.38 -15.06
N TYR A 104 -9.12 -4.96 -14.21
CA TYR A 104 -9.45 -6.17 -13.45
C TYR A 104 -10.23 -5.90 -12.17
N PHE A 105 -10.35 -4.63 -11.75
CA PHE A 105 -10.93 -4.26 -10.47
C PHE A 105 -12.30 -3.59 -10.63
N ASP A 106 -13.26 -4.02 -9.85
CA ASP A 106 -14.57 -3.36 -9.70
C ASP A 106 -14.47 -2.05 -8.90
N GLY A 107 -13.40 -1.86 -8.14
CA GLY A 107 -13.10 -0.62 -7.42
C GLY A 107 -11.72 -0.59 -6.79
N ILE A 108 -11.18 0.61 -6.67
CA ILE A 108 -9.87 0.87 -6.05
C ILE A 108 -10.08 1.86 -4.92
N TYR A 109 -9.82 1.41 -3.70
CA TYR A 109 -10.03 2.13 -2.46
C TYR A 109 -8.70 2.42 -1.79
N GLY A 110 -8.36 3.69 -1.68
CA GLY A 110 -7.20 4.18 -0.97
C GLY A 110 -7.56 4.95 0.28
N SER A 111 -6.55 5.46 0.99
CA SER A 111 -6.79 6.34 2.12
C SER A 111 -7.35 7.69 1.67
N THR A 112 -8.25 8.23 2.50
CA THR A 112 -8.82 9.57 2.37
C THR A 112 -8.71 10.28 3.72
N PRO A 113 -8.97 11.60 3.81
CA PRO A 113 -8.97 12.31 5.09
C PRO A 113 -9.92 11.74 6.15
N THR A 114 -10.98 11.03 5.74
CA THR A 114 -12.00 10.44 6.62
C THR A 114 -11.87 8.93 6.79
N ALA A 115 -11.02 8.25 5.99
CA ALA A 115 -10.81 6.81 6.03
C ALA A 115 -9.34 6.53 5.71
N PHE A 116 -8.46 6.61 6.72
CA PHE A 116 -7.01 6.50 6.53
C PHE A 116 -6.39 5.24 7.13
N HIS A 117 -7.03 4.60 8.10
CA HIS A 117 -6.61 3.29 8.57
C HIS A 117 -7.06 2.18 7.63
N LYS A 118 -6.30 1.09 7.57
CA LYS A 118 -6.62 -0.06 6.71
C LYS A 118 -8.04 -0.60 6.92
N ALA A 119 -8.48 -0.69 8.17
CA ALA A 119 -9.81 -1.14 8.52
C ALA A 119 -10.91 -0.20 7.98
N ASP A 120 -10.69 1.12 8.01
CA ASP A 120 -11.66 2.11 7.54
C ASP A 120 -11.81 2.03 6.01
N VAL A 121 -10.69 1.92 5.29
CA VAL A 121 -10.67 1.76 3.83
C VAL A 121 -11.40 0.47 3.43
N LEU A 122 -11.11 -0.62 4.12
CA LEU A 122 -11.73 -1.91 3.87
C LEU A 122 -13.23 -1.88 4.20
N GLN A 123 -13.62 -1.28 5.32
CA GLN A 123 -15.03 -1.13 5.69
C GLN A 123 -15.79 -0.29 4.66
N ARG A 124 -15.16 0.78 4.12
CA ARG A 124 -15.74 1.59 3.05
C ARG A 124 -16.00 0.75 1.80
N ALA A 125 -15.02 -0.03 1.35
CA ALA A 125 -15.19 -0.91 0.19
C ALA A 125 -16.33 -1.91 0.38
N ILE A 126 -16.41 -2.56 1.55
CA ILE A 126 -17.50 -3.49 1.91
C ILE A 126 -18.87 -2.79 1.88
N THR A 127 -18.95 -1.60 2.50
CA THR A 127 -20.24 -0.88 2.66
C THR A 127 -20.76 -0.34 1.33
N GLU A 128 -19.91 0.33 0.55
CA GLU A 128 -20.29 0.93 -0.72
C GLU A 128 -20.73 -0.11 -1.76
N ASN A 129 -20.15 -1.31 -1.70
CA ASN A 129 -20.48 -2.40 -2.61
C ASN A 129 -21.49 -3.40 -2.03
N GLN A 130 -22.00 -3.17 -0.81
CA GLN A 130 -22.91 -4.08 -0.12
C GLN A 130 -22.38 -5.52 -0.11
N ALA A 131 -21.05 -5.68 0.01
CA ALA A 131 -20.41 -6.98 -0.07
C ALA A 131 -20.71 -7.84 1.16
N PRO A 132 -21.17 -9.10 0.99
CA PRO A 132 -21.42 -10.00 2.12
C PRO A 132 -20.10 -10.34 2.83
N LYS A 133 -20.01 -10.07 4.14
CA LYS A 133 -18.78 -10.28 4.90
C LYS A 133 -18.37 -11.75 4.97
N ASP A 134 -19.31 -12.66 5.03
CA ASP A 134 -19.10 -14.11 5.06
C ASP A 134 -18.56 -14.67 3.73
N GLN A 135 -18.77 -13.93 2.63
CA GLN A 135 -18.27 -14.26 1.29
C GLN A 135 -17.07 -13.40 0.86
N SER A 136 -16.63 -12.50 1.73
CA SER A 136 -15.53 -11.60 1.46
C SER A 136 -14.22 -12.09 2.07
N VAL A 137 -13.12 -11.83 1.38
CA VAL A 137 -11.77 -12.16 1.84
C VAL A 137 -10.83 -11.02 1.50
N ILE A 138 -9.93 -10.65 2.44
CA ILE A 138 -8.79 -9.79 2.15
C ILE A 138 -7.54 -10.65 1.98
N VAL A 139 -6.77 -10.37 0.94
CA VAL A 139 -5.43 -10.93 0.70
C VAL A 139 -4.41 -9.83 0.90
N GLY A 140 -3.43 -10.04 1.77
CA GLY A 140 -2.41 -9.03 2.05
C GLY A 140 -1.15 -9.62 2.66
N ASP A 141 -0.09 -8.83 2.67
CA ASP A 141 1.24 -9.25 3.08
C ASP A 141 1.68 -8.67 4.45
N THR A 142 0.88 -7.79 5.03
CA THR A 142 1.23 -7.12 6.29
C THR A 142 0.24 -7.44 7.42
N LYS A 143 0.71 -7.27 8.65
CA LYS A 143 -0.16 -7.35 9.84
C LYS A 143 -1.36 -6.40 9.77
N PHE A 144 -1.24 -5.27 9.08
CA PHE A 144 -2.33 -4.30 8.93
C PHE A 144 -3.48 -4.86 8.09
N ASP A 145 -3.21 -5.69 7.09
CA ASP A 145 -4.21 -6.38 6.29
C ASP A 145 -4.98 -7.39 7.13
N LEU A 146 -4.23 -8.17 7.94
CA LEU A 146 -4.83 -9.17 8.83
C LEU A 146 -5.67 -8.53 9.94
N ILE A 147 -5.14 -7.49 10.58
CA ILE A 147 -5.86 -6.73 11.61
C ILE A 147 -7.09 -6.06 11.00
N GLY A 148 -6.95 -5.43 9.83
CA GLY A 148 -8.05 -4.79 9.12
C GLY A 148 -9.18 -5.76 8.79
N GLY A 149 -8.86 -6.91 8.21
CA GLY A 149 -9.83 -7.96 7.90
C GLY A 149 -10.54 -8.49 9.16
N LYS A 150 -9.79 -8.75 10.24
CA LYS A 150 -10.34 -9.16 11.53
C LYS A 150 -11.27 -8.09 12.12
N THR A 151 -10.87 -6.82 12.07
CA THR A 151 -11.66 -5.68 12.58
C THR A 151 -12.98 -5.55 11.84
N VAL A 152 -12.95 -5.69 10.52
CA VAL A 152 -14.16 -5.60 9.66
C VAL A 152 -15.01 -6.87 9.74
N GLY A 153 -14.43 -7.99 10.17
CA GLY A 153 -15.12 -9.28 10.31
C GLY A 153 -15.20 -10.07 9.00
N ILE A 154 -14.15 -10.03 8.18
CA ILE A 154 -14.02 -10.83 6.96
C ILE A 154 -12.85 -11.80 7.08
N LYS A 155 -12.81 -12.81 6.20
CA LYS A 155 -11.69 -13.76 6.12
C LYS A 155 -10.40 -13.04 5.67
N THR A 156 -9.26 -13.57 6.12
CA THR A 156 -7.94 -13.03 5.77
C THR A 156 -7.03 -14.12 5.23
N ILE A 157 -6.29 -13.79 4.17
CA ILE A 157 -5.23 -14.64 3.61
C ILE A 157 -3.94 -13.84 3.67
N ALA A 158 -2.96 -14.35 4.41
CA ALA A 158 -1.62 -13.78 4.46
C ALA A 158 -0.77 -14.35 3.32
N VAL A 159 -0.10 -13.48 2.59
CA VAL A 159 0.91 -13.86 1.60
C VAL A 159 2.30 -13.54 2.14
N THR A 160 3.29 -14.38 1.81
CA THR A 160 4.62 -14.35 2.44
C THR A 160 5.70 -13.74 1.55
N TRP A 161 5.38 -13.41 0.30
CA TRP A 161 6.32 -12.82 -0.66
C TRP A 161 6.38 -11.29 -0.64
N GLY A 162 5.58 -10.62 0.19
CA GLY A 162 5.56 -9.17 0.33
C GLY A 162 6.52 -8.63 1.40
N PHE A 163 6.16 -7.50 2.01
CA PHE A 163 6.98 -6.80 3.01
C PHE A 163 6.70 -7.23 4.45
N GLY A 164 5.64 -8.00 4.69
CA GLY A 164 5.30 -8.49 6.02
C GLY A 164 6.38 -9.40 6.60
N LYS A 165 6.65 -9.28 7.92
CA LYS A 165 7.49 -10.23 8.62
C LYS A 165 6.68 -11.47 8.92
N ASN A 166 7.29 -12.64 8.70
CA ASN A 166 6.76 -13.93 9.16
C ASN A 166 6.96 -14.03 10.68
N GLU A 167 6.08 -13.42 11.47
CA GLU A 167 6.04 -13.55 12.93
C GLU A 167 4.79 -14.31 13.34
#